data_2909ea5aa56bac187c8a2da558ceeca3
#
_entry.id   2909ea5aa56bac187c8a2da558ceeca3
#
_cell.length_a   1.000
_cell.length_b   1.000
_cell.length_c   1.000
_cell.angle_alpha   90.00
_cell.angle_beta   90.00
_cell.angle_gamma   90.00
#
_symmetry.space_group_name_H-M   'P 1'
#
loop_
_entity.id
_entity.type
_entity.pdbx_description
1 polymer ?
#
loop_
_entity_poly.entity_id
_entity_poly.type
_entity_poly.pdbx_seq_one_letter_code
_entity_poly.pdbx_strand_id
1 'polypeptide(L)'
;RDVAPSRGLGDVYKRQGIKVATIARDMGMDVCACTSKNATDLPEWITKVSRDGLLATSDILSLHCPLNDDTYHLINDENIEKMKPSAILINTGRGPLVDEEAVAKALHEGRLAAYGADVMSQEPPCQDNPLFREPNAFITPHIAWATLEARTRLNKQVAANVKAFIEGHPINVVNK
;
A
#
# COMPACT_ATOMS: atom_id res chain seq x y z
N ARG A 1 10.67 -16.07 1.08
CA ARG A 1 11.46 -15.06 0.35
C ARG A 1 10.63 -14.32 -0.70
N ASP A 2 9.33 -14.42 -0.56
CA ASP A 2 8.41 -13.89 -1.55
C ASP A 2 7.91 -12.54 -1.06
N VAL A 3 8.07 -11.52 -1.87
CA VAL A 3 7.43 -10.22 -1.66
C VAL A 3 6.31 -10.09 -2.65
N ALA A 4 5.14 -9.84 -2.15
CA ALA A 4 3.98 -9.57 -2.98
C ALA A 4 3.66 -8.08 -2.97
N PRO A 5 4.17 -7.28 -3.89
CA PRO A 5 3.65 -5.95 -4.10
C PRO A 5 2.31 -6.07 -4.82
N SER A 6 1.31 -5.57 -4.17
CA SER A 6 -0.08 -5.68 -4.55
C SER A 6 -0.52 -4.64 -5.58
N ARG A 7 -1.75 -4.75 -5.96
CA ARG A 7 -2.60 -4.02 -6.87
C ARG A 7 -2.45 -2.51 -6.92
N GLY A 8 -2.53 -1.96 -8.11
CA GLY A 8 -2.90 -0.59 -8.35
C GLY A 8 -4.04 -0.49 -9.36
N LEU A 9 -5.14 0.15 -9.00
CA LEU A 9 -6.09 0.76 -9.92
C LEU A 9 -5.81 2.26 -9.89
N GLY A 10 -5.41 2.84 -11.04
CA GLY A 10 -5.02 4.25 -11.16
C GLY A 10 -3.51 4.46 -11.37
N ASP A 11 -3.16 5.45 -12.22
CA ASP A 11 -1.76 5.63 -12.66
C ASP A 11 -0.79 6.04 -11.54
N VAL A 12 -1.25 6.72 -10.51
CA VAL A 12 -0.43 7.14 -9.35
C VAL A 12 -0.05 5.92 -8.51
N TYR A 13 -0.99 5.05 -8.20
CA TYR A 13 -0.76 3.85 -7.38
C TYR A 13 0.03 2.78 -8.15
N LYS A 14 -0.19 2.65 -9.45
CA LYS A 14 0.60 1.76 -10.33
C LYS A 14 2.09 2.08 -10.28
N ARG A 15 2.46 3.36 -10.29
CA ARG A 15 3.87 3.79 -10.24
C ARG A 15 4.54 3.44 -8.92
N GLN A 16 3.84 3.59 -7.78
CA GLN A 16 4.38 3.24 -6.47
C GLN A 16 4.57 1.72 -6.34
N GLY A 17 3.55 0.93 -6.66
CA GLY A 17 3.64 -0.53 -6.62
C GLY A 17 4.80 -1.08 -7.46
N ILE A 18 4.97 -0.60 -8.70
CA ILE A 18 6.08 -1.02 -9.56
C ILE A 18 7.45 -0.62 -8.98
N LYS A 19 7.56 0.54 -8.34
CA LYS A 19 8.81 0.94 -7.68
C LYS A 19 9.16 0.04 -6.50
N VAL A 20 8.18 -0.27 -5.65
CA VAL A 20 8.35 -1.23 -4.55
C VAL A 20 8.73 -2.61 -5.09
N ALA A 21 8.00 -3.09 -6.11
CA ALA A 21 8.29 -4.35 -6.79
C ALA A 21 9.73 -4.42 -7.34
N THR A 22 10.19 -3.35 -7.99
CA THR A 22 11.55 -3.27 -8.53
C THR A 22 12.59 -3.37 -7.42
N ILE A 23 12.40 -2.62 -6.32
CA ILE A 23 13.31 -2.64 -5.18
C ILE A 23 13.33 -4.04 -4.54
N ALA A 24 12.17 -4.65 -4.35
CA ALA A 24 12.04 -5.98 -3.80
C ALA A 24 12.80 -7.03 -4.63
N ARG A 25 12.63 -7.00 -5.97
CA ARG A 25 13.39 -7.86 -6.88
C ARG A 25 14.90 -7.62 -6.77
N ASP A 26 15.33 -6.35 -6.74
CA ASP A 26 16.74 -5.99 -6.69
C ASP A 26 17.37 -6.40 -5.33
N MET A 27 16.55 -6.60 -4.31
CA MET A 27 16.93 -7.22 -3.03
C MET A 27 16.89 -8.77 -3.06
N GLY A 28 16.62 -9.38 -4.22
CA GLY A 28 16.61 -10.84 -4.40
C GLY A 28 15.32 -11.53 -3.99
N MET A 29 14.20 -10.80 -3.97
CA MET A 29 12.89 -11.35 -3.62
C MET A 29 12.12 -11.77 -4.89
N ASP A 30 11.38 -12.87 -4.83
CA ASP A 30 10.41 -13.24 -5.86
C ASP A 30 9.18 -12.33 -5.73
N VAL A 31 8.75 -11.76 -6.84
CA VAL A 31 7.68 -10.75 -6.86
C VAL A 31 6.45 -11.28 -7.54
N CYS A 32 5.32 -11.27 -6.82
CA CYS A 32 4.01 -11.52 -7.41
C CYS A 32 3.05 -10.35 -7.18
N ALA A 33 2.01 -10.27 -8.02
CA ALA A 33 1.02 -9.20 -7.94
C ALA A 33 -0.40 -9.69 -8.24
N CYS A 34 -1.35 -9.19 -7.45
CA CYS A 34 -2.76 -9.25 -7.77
C CYS A 34 -3.21 -7.89 -8.31
N THR A 35 -3.56 -7.83 -9.58
CA THR A 35 -3.87 -6.59 -10.30
C THR A 35 -4.93 -6.82 -11.37
N SER A 36 -5.68 -5.76 -11.71
CA SER A 36 -6.62 -5.77 -12.83
C SER A 36 -5.95 -5.74 -14.21
N LYS A 37 -4.64 -5.43 -14.29
CA LYS A 37 -3.89 -5.46 -15.55
C LYS A 37 -3.82 -6.88 -16.12
N ASN A 38 -3.70 -6.99 -17.45
CA ASN A 38 -3.35 -8.27 -18.07
C ASN A 38 -1.93 -8.67 -17.69
N ALA A 39 -1.66 -9.97 -17.69
CA ALA A 39 -0.31 -10.48 -17.40
C ALA A 39 0.72 -9.92 -18.40
N THR A 40 0.33 -9.75 -19.66
CA THR A 40 1.15 -9.15 -20.72
C THR A 40 1.54 -7.68 -20.50
N ASP A 41 0.80 -6.96 -19.62
CA ASP A 41 1.07 -5.56 -19.29
C ASP A 41 1.98 -5.42 -18.07
N LEU A 42 2.39 -6.53 -17.47
CA LEU A 42 3.31 -6.57 -16.35
C LEU A 42 4.74 -6.85 -16.83
N PRO A 43 5.76 -6.36 -16.14
CA PRO A 43 7.13 -6.83 -16.35
C PRO A 43 7.22 -8.36 -16.23
N GLU A 44 8.01 -9.03 -17.08
CA GLU A 44 8.14 -10.48 -17.13
C GLU A 44 8.53 -11.13 -15.78
N TRP A 45 9.22 -10.37 -14.93
CA TRP A 45 9.66 -10.82 -13.62
C TRP A 45 8.59 -10.68 -12.53
N ILE A 46 7.37 -10.20 -12.84
CA ILE A 46 6.23 -10.14 -11.90
C ILE A 46 5.25 -11.27 -12.25
N THR A 47 5.07 -12.19 -11.33
CA THR A 47 4.07 -13.25 -11.47
C THR A 47 2.68 -12.71 -11.11
N LYS A 48 1.74 -12.73 -12.06
CA LYS A 48 0.34 -12.39 -11.76
C LYS A 48 -0.33 -13.56 -11.05
N VAL A 49 -0.97 -13.27 -9.91
CA VAL A 49 -1.70 -14.27 -9.10
C VAL A 49 -3.10 -13.78 -8.74
N SER A 50 -3.97 -14.69 -8.28
CA SER A 50 -5.25 -14.36 -7.68
C SER A 50 -5.08 -13.69 -6.33
N ARG A 51 -6.16 -13.08 -5.77
CA ARG A 51 -6.14 -12.52 -4.42
C ARG A 51 -5.78 -13.58 -3.38
N ASP A 52 -6.46 -14.71 -3.42
CA ASP A 52 -6.24 -15.79 -2.46
C ASP A 52 -4.84 -16.39 -2.60
N GLY A 53 -4.34 -16.54 -3.83
CA GLY A 53 -2.97 -16.95 -4.08
C GLY A 53 -1.95 -15.96 -3.50
N LEU A 54 -2.19 -14.64 -3.65
CA LEU A 54 -1.35 -13.60 -3.08
C LEU A 54 -1.31 -13.69 -1.55
N LEU A 55 -2.47 -13.79 -0.91
CA LEU A 55 -2.57 -13.90 0.56
C LEU A 55 -1.86 -15.16 1.06
N ALA A 56 -2.10 -16.30 0.44
CA ALA A 56 -1.56 -17.59 0.90
C ALA A 56 -0.05 -17.74 0.73
N THR A 57 0.55 -17.06 -0.25
CA THR A 57 1.96 -17.28 -0.59
C THR A 57 2.90 -16.18 -0.10
N SER A 58 2.38 -14.99 0.21
CA SER A 58 3.22 -13.83 0.55
C SER A 58 3.90 -13.95 1.91
N ASP A 59 5.21 -13.71 1.96
CA ASP A 59 5.94 -13.47 3.21
C ASP A 59 5.86 -11.98 3.60
N ILE A 60 5.81 -11.09 2.61
CA ILE A 60 5.57 -9.66 2.78
C ILE A 60 4.47 -9.22 1.83
N LEU A 61 3.38 -8.70 2.34
CA LEU A 61 2.26 -8.15 1.58
C LEU A 61 2.22 -6.63 1.70
N SER A 62 2.39 -5.91 0.59
CA SER A 62 2.32 -4.45 0.55
C SER A 62 1.10 -3.96 -0.25
N LEU A 63 0.31 -3.07 0.35
CA LEU A 63 -0.93 -2.55 -0.23
C LEU A 63 -0.66 -1.29 -1.05
N HIS A 64 -1.03 -1.33 -2.34
CA HIS A 64 -0.89 -0.22 -3.29
C HIS A 64 -2.17 0.03 -4.11
N CYS A 65 -3.30 -0.50 -3.66
CA CYS A 65 -4.60 -0.29 -4.29
C CYS A 65 -5.25 1.04 -3.83
N PRO A 66 -6.10 1.66 -4.65
CA PRO A 66 -6.93 2.76 -4.19
C PRO A 66 -7.97 2.25 -3.19
N LEU A 67 -8.46 3.14 -2.34
CA LEU A 67 -9.61 2.88 -1.49
C LEU A 67 -10.89 3.12 -2.30
N ASN A 68 -11.74 2.10 -2.38
CA ASN A 68 -13.08 2.12 -2.93
C ASN A 68 -13.91 1.01 -2.27
N ASP A 69 -15.17 0.82 -2.68
CA ASP A 69 -16.07 -0.18 -2.08
C ASP A 69 -15.52 -1.62 -2.19
N ASP A 70 -14.80 -1.96 -3.27
CA ASP A 70 -14.20 -3.29 -3.47
C ASP A 70 -12.95 -3.53 -2.62
N THR A 71 -12.34 -2.47 -2.11
CA THR A 71 -11.06 -2.52 -1.38
C THR A 71 -11.18 -2.04 0.07
N TYR A 72 -12.34 -1.53 0.47
CA TYR A 72 -12.64 -1.22 1.86
C TYR A 72 -12.54 -2.50 2.69
N HIS A 73 -11.77 -2.45 3.78
CA HIS A 73 -11.45 -3.62 4.62
C HIS A 73 -11.03 -4.84 3.80
N LEU A 74 -10.21 -4.60 2.75
CA LEU A 74 -9.61 -5.66 1.95
C LEU A 74 -8.85 -6.67 2.80
N ILE A 75 -8.19 -6.19 3.85
CA ILE A 75 -7.56 -7.00 4.87
C ILE A 75 -8.46 -6.99 6.11
N ASN A 76 -9.16 -8.08 6.31
CA ASN A 76 -10.08 -8.37 7.41
C ASN A 76 -9.76 -9.74 8.00
N ASP A 77 -10.50 -10.19 9.03
CA ASP A 77 -10.29 -11.49 9.69
C ASP A 77 -10.25 -12.65 8.67
N GLU A 78 -11.22 -12.71 7.74
CA GLU A 78 -11.30 -13.80 6.74
C GLU A 78 -10.06 -13.85 5.83
N ASN A 79 -9.57 -12.69 5.40
CA ASN A 79 -8.42 -12.63 4.52
C ASN A 79 -7.09 -12.80 5.26
N ILE A 80 -7.01 -12.42 6.54
CA ILE A 80 -5.86 -12.71 7.40
C ILE A 80 -5.71 -14.21 7.65
N GLU A 81 -6.81 -14.94 7.82
CA GLU A 81 -6.78 -16.41 7.95
C GLU A 81 -6.13 -17.14 6.77
N LYS A 82 -6.16 -16.53 5.59
CA LYS A 82 -5.51 -17.06 4.38
C LYS A 82 -4.01 -16.74 4.33
N MET A 83 -3.52 -15.82 5.17
CA MET A 83 -2.12 -15.39 5.17
C MET A 83 -1.24 -16.36 5.96
N LYS A 84 0.06 -16.33 5.69
CA LYS A 84 1.03 -17.05 6.51
C LYS A 84 1.13 -16.40 7.90
N PRO A 85 1.20 -17.16 8.99
CA PRO A 85 1.45 -16.57 10.32
C PRO A 85 2.76 -15.79 10.41
N SER A 86 3.73 -16.10 9.56
CA SER A 86 5.01 -15.39 9.43
C SER A 86 4.94 -14.15 8.53
N ALA A 87 3.78 -13.84 7.94
CA ALA A 87 3.65 -12.75 7.00
C ALA A 87 3.77 -11.37 7.68
N ILE A 88 4.37 -10.42 6.94
CA ILE A 88 4.42 -9.01 7.28
C ILE A 88 3.46 -8.27 6.37
N LEU A 89 2.53 -7.52 6.94
CA LEU A 89 1.61 -6.65 6.20
C LEU A 89 2.12 -5.21 6.21
N ILE A 90 2.11 -4.54 5.05
CA ILE A 90 2.53 -3.14 4.91
C ILE A 90 1.42 -2.33 4.25
N ASN A 91 0.99 -1.24 4.89
CA ASN A 91 0.00 -0.31 4.36
C ASN A 91 0.55 1.13 4.32
N THR A 92 0.92 1.59 3.14
CA THR A 92 1.27 2.98 2.85
C THR A 92 0.28 3.61 1.87
N GLY A 93 -0.87 2.99 1.68
CA GLY A 93 -1.93 3.41 0.77
C GLY A 93 -2.98 4.27 1.47
N ARG A 94 -3.97 3.62 2.06
CA ARG A 94 -5.06 4.25 2.84
C ARG A 94 -5.43 3.37 4.04
N GLY A 95 -5.67 4.00 5.19
CA GLY A 95 -6.01 3.30 6.43
C GLY A 95 -7.16 2.30 6.26
N PRO A 96 -8.34 2.71 5.73
CA PRO A 96 -9.48 1.82 5.61
C PRO A 96 -9.36 0.68 4.58
N LEU A 97 -8.19 0.46 3.97
CA LEU A 97 -7.90 -0.80 3.26
C LEU A 97 -7.79 -1.98 4.22
N VAL A 98 -7.58 -1.69 5.49
CA VAL A 98 -7.32 -2.64 6.56
C VAL A 98 -8.38 -2.46 7.63
N ASP A 99 -8.92 -3.54 8.14
CA ASP A 99 -9.66 -3.58 9.39
C ASP A 99 -8.64 -3.61 10.54
N GLU A 100 -8.50 -2.48 11.24
CA GLU A 100 -7.48 -2.30 12.29
C GLU A 100 -7.72 -3.20 13.51
N GLU A 101 -9.00 -3.47 13.84
CA GLU A 101 -9.38 -4.40 14.91
C GLU A 101 -8.94 -5.84 14.55
N ALA A 102 -9.24 -6.28 13.32
CA ALA A 102 -8.86 -7.59 12.84
C ALA A 102 -7.34 -7.78 12.80
N VAL A 103 -6.61 -6.75 12.36
CA VAL A 103 -5.14 -6.79 12.32
C VAL A 103 -4.55 -6.81 13.74
N ALA A 104 -5.04 -5.96 14.65
CA ALA A 104 -4.56 -5.96 16.03
C ALA A 104 -4.77 -7.32 16.71
N LYS A 105 -5.97 -7.91 16.55
CA LYS A 105 -6.29 -9.25 17.03
C LYS A 105 -5.35 -10.31 16.44
N ALA A 106 -5.11 -10.27 15.14
CA ALA A 106 -4.22 -11.22 14.47
C ALA A 106 -2.77 -11.12 14.93
N LEU A 107 -2.27 -9.90 15.19
CA LEU A 107 -0.95 -9.67 15.79
C LEU A 107 -0.88 -10.24 17.20
N HIS A 108 -1.89 -9.97 18.04
CA HIS A 108 -1.98 -10.48 19.42
C HIS A 108 -2.00 -12.01 19.48
N GLU A 109 -2.74 -12.65 18.57
CA GLU A 109 -2.88 -14.10 18.48
C GLU A 109 -1.72 -14.79 17.72
N GLY A 110 -0.75 -14.04 17.20
CA GLY A 110 0.36 -14.59 16.42
C GLY A 110 -0.05 -15.14 15.03
N ARG A 111 -1.21 -14.74 14.51
CA ARG A 111 -1.69 -15.07 13.15
C ARG A 111 -1.08 -14.18 12.08
N LEU A 112 -0.45 -13.09 12.48
CA LEU A 112 0.32 -12.18 11.63
C LEU A 112 1.60 -11.80 12.37
N ALA A 113 2.75 -11.84 11.68
CA ALA A 113 4.04 -11.59 12.33
C ALA A 113 4.27 -10.11 12.65
N ALA A 114 3.93 -9.22 11.72
CA ALA A 114 4.09 -7.78 11.92
C ALA A 114 3.16 -6.98 10.99
N TYR A 115 2.87 -5.74 11.40
CA TYR A 115 2.16 -4.75 10.61
C TYR A 115 2.94 -3.44 10.57
N GLY A 116 3.21 -2.93 9.35
CA GLY A 116 3.81 -1.63 9.13
C GLY A 116 2.82 -0.69 8.43
N ALA A 117 2.52 0.48 9.00
CA ALA A 117 1.60 1.43 8.41
C ALA A 117 2.10 2.88 8.50
N ASP A 118 1.86 3.63 7.43
CA ASP A 118 2.01 5.09 7.44
C ASP A 118 0.65 5.80 7.44
N VAL A 119 -0.44 5.05 7.43
CA VAL A 119 -1.81 5.55 7.33
C VAL A 119 -2.73 4.82 8.30
N MET A 120 -3.72 5.54 8.85
CA MET A 120 -4.70 5.02 9.79
C MET A 120 -6.11 5.26 9.27
N SER A 121 -7.08 4.47 9.75
CA SER A 121 -8.49 4.60 9.36
C SER A 121 -9.07 5.95 9.76
N GLN A 122 -8.61 6.49 10.88
CA GLN A 122 -8.87 7.86 11.33
C GLN A 122 -7.54 8.59 11.52
N GLU A 123 -7.44 9.80 10.99
CA GLU A 123 -6.26 10.65 11.12
C GLU A 123 -6.64 12.06 11.61
N PRO A 124 -6.19 12.52 12.81
CA PRO A 124 -5.34 11.79 13.75
C PRO A 124 -6.06 10.58 14.39
N PRO A 125 -5.31 9.50 14.72
CA PRO A 125 -5.90 8.28 15.27
C PRO A 125 -6.41 8.48 16.70
N CYS A 126 -7.43 7.70 17.08
CA CYS A 126 -7.87 7.64 18.46
C CYS A 126 -6.77 7.05 19.36
N GLN A 127 -6.65 7.57 20.60
CA GLN A 127 -5.64 7.10 21.55
C GLN A 127 -5.83 5.65 22.01
N ASP A 128 -7.05 5.15 21.91
CA ASP A 128 -7.45 3.79 22.27
C ASP A 128 -7.41 2.80 21.10
N ASN A 129 -6.87 3.22 19.95
CA ASN A 129 -6.73 2.33 18.78
C ASN A 129 -5.95 1.06 19.19
N PRO A 130 -6.51 -0.14 18.92
CA PRO A 130 -5.95 -1.39 19.40
C PRO A 130 -4.53 -1.68 18.88
N LEU A 131 -4.19 -1.18 17.70
CA LEU A 131 -2.84 -1.35 17.12
C LEU A 131 -1.74 -0.74 17.99
N PHE A 132 -2.03 0.30 18.80
CA PHE A 132 -1.02 0.91 19.68
C PHE A 132 -0.61 0.02 20.87
N ARG A 133 -1.34 -1.06 21.10
CA ARG A 133 -1.02 -2.05 22.16
C ARG A 133 -0.17 -3.21 21.65
N GLU A 134 -0.04 -3.34 20.31
CA GLU A 134 0.66 -4.45 19.68
C GLU A 134 2.13 -4.10 19.44
N PRO A 135 3.09 -4.83 20.06
CA PRO A 135 4.51 -4.50 19.98
C PRO A 135 5.12 -4.71 18.59
N ASN A 136 4.44 -5.46 17.73
CA ASN A 136 4.81 -5.74 16.33
C ASN A 136 3.97 -4.93 15.31
N ALA A 137 3.26 -3.90 15.78
CA ALA A 137 2.67 -2.87 14.93
C ALA A 137 3.60 -1.64 14.88
N PHE A 138 4.06 -1.27 13.69
CA PHE A 138 4.95 -0.14 13.44
C PHE A 138 4.20 0.93 12.65
N ILE A 139 3.86 2.05 13.32
CA ILE A 139 3.01 3.09 12.76
C ILE A 139 3.77 4.41 12.69
N THR A 140 3.73 5.04 11.51
CA THR A 140 4.25 6.39 11.28
C THR A 140 3.10 7.35 10.97
N PRO A 141 3.23 8.66 11.27
CA PRO A 141 2.12 9.61 11.22
C PRO A 141 1.90 10.21 9.82
N HIS A 142 1.68 9.37 8.80
CA HIS A 142 1.42 9.74 7.40
C HIS A 142 2.51 10.65 6.82
N ILE A 143 3.76 10.24 6.96
CA ILE A 143 4.96 11.02 6.60
C ILE A 143 5.82 10.39 5.48
N ALA A 144 5.38 9.31 4.86
CA ALA A 144 6.13 8.66 3.77
C ALA A 144 6.40 9.60 2.58
N TRP A 145 5.59 10.65 2.41
CA TRP A 145 5.76 11.70 1.40
C TRP A 145 6.68 12.85 1.84
N ALA A 146 7.07 12.94 3.12
CA ALA A 146 7.56 14.17 3.75
C ALA A 146 9.08 14.38 3.65
N THR A 147 9.79 13.63 2.78
CA THR A 147 11.22 13.88 2.57
C THR A 147 11.44 15.27 1.97
N LEU A 148 12.60 15.89 2.25
CA LEU A 148 12.94 17.22 1.72
C LEU A 148 12.83 17.28 0.20
N GLU A 149 13.33 16.26 -0.48
CA GLU A 149 13.32 16.16 -1.94
C GLU A 149 11.89 16.02 -2.49
N ALA A 150 11.03 15.22 -1.86
CA ALA A 150 9.65 15.05 -2.28
C ALA A 150 8.85 16.34 -2.10
N ARG A 151 9.01 17.01 -0.95
CA ARG A 151 8.37 18.31 -0.65
C ARG A 151 8.85 19.39 -1.61
N THR A 152 10.14 19.44 -1.90
CA THR A 152 10.70 20.40 -2.86
C THR A 152 10.13 20.18 -4.26
N ARG A 153 10.02 18.93 -4.72
CA ARG A 153 9.39 18.62 -6.02
C ARG A 153 7.91 19.00 -6.04
N LEU A 154 7.19 18.69 -4.96
CA LEU A 154 5.76 19.03 -4.84
C LEU A 154 5.54 20.55 -4.94
N ASN A 155 6.29 21.33 -4.17
CA ASN A 155 6.18 22.79 -4.17
C ASN A 155 6.49 23.39 -5.57
N LYS A 156 7.53 22.88 -6.25
CA LYS A 156 7.82 23.29 -7.63
C LYS A 156 6.69 22.94 -8.58
N GLN A 157 6.08 21.78 -8.45
CA GLN A 157 4.96 21.35 -9.29
C GLN A 157 3.71 22.20 -9.03
N VAL A 158 3.40 22.52 -7.78
CA VAL A 158 2.28 23.41 -7.43
C VAL A 158 2.49 24.80 -8.05
N ALA A 159 3.67 25.38 -7.89
CA ALA A 159 3.99 26.66 -8.49
C ALA A 159 3.87 26.66 -10.03
N ALA A 160 4.34 25.58 -10.68
CA ALA A 160 4.22 25.41 -12.12
C ALA A 160 2.76 25.29 -12.57
N ASN A 161 1.93 24.55 -11.83
CA ASN A 161 0.49 24.41 -12.14
C ASN A 161 -0.25 25.75 -12.03
N VAL A 162 0.02 26.51 -10.95
CA VAL A 162 -0.58 27.83 -10.74
C VAL A 162 -0.16 28.80 -11.86
N LYS A 163 1.12 28.84 -12.19
CA LYS A 163 1.63 29.67 -13.27
C LYS A 163 0.95 29.34 -14.60
N ALA A 164 0.93 28.07 -14.99
CA ALA A 164 0.32 27.62 -16.25
C ALA A 164 -1.19 27.91 -16.30
N PHE A 165 -1.90 27.83 -15.16
CA PHE A 165 -3.31 28.20 -15.06
C PHE A 165 -3.52 29.71 -15.32
N ILE A 166 -2.70 30.57 -14.70
CA ILE A 166 -2.76 32.03 -14.88
C ILE A 166 -2.46 32.42 -16.34
N GLU A 167 -1.52 31.72 -17.01
CA GLU A 167 -1.14 31.93 -18.39
C GLU A 167 -2.15 31.37 -19.40
N GLY A 168 -3.24 30.75 -18.96
CA GLY A 168 -4.30 30.18 -19.81
C GLY A 168 -3.95 28.81 -20.43
N HIS A 169 -2.86 28.20 -20.01
CA HIS A 169 -2.38 26.91 -20.52
C HIS A 169 -2.24 25.88 -19.37
N PRO A 170 -3.36 25.48 -18.70
CA PRO A 170 -3.31 24.62 -17.53
C PRO A 170 -2.65 23.26 -17.86
N ILE A 171 -1.74 22.83 -16.99
CA ILE A 171 -1.04 21.53 -17.06
C ILE A 171 -1.53 20.60 -15.95
N ASN A 172 -1.31 19.28 -16.12
CA ASN A 172 -1.72 18.26 -15.15
C ASN A 172 -3.22 18.27 -14.80
N VAL A 173 -4.07 18.62 -15.75
CA VAL A 173 -5.52 18.60 -15.58
C VAL A 173 -6.01 17.16 -15.48
N VAL A 174 -6.68 16.82 -14.38
CA VAL A 174 -7.16 15.47 -14.07
C VAL A 174 -8.65 15.27 -14.33
N ASN A 175 -9.42 16.36 -14.38
CA ASN A 175 -10.84 16.39 -14.69
C ASN A 175 -11.01 16.96 -16.11
N LYS A 176 -11.08 16.06 -17.08
CA LYS A 176 -11.38 16.41 -18.48
C LYS A 176 -12.85 16.17 -18.79
#